data_b013afe9cd9b0a2679044677a260aa0e
#
_entry.id   b013afe9cd9b0a2679044677a260aa0e
#
_cell.length_a   1.000
_cell.length_b   1.000
_cell.length_c   1.000
_cell.angle_alpha   90.00
_cell.angle_beta   90.00
_cell.angle_gamma   90.00
#
_symmetry.space_group_name_H-M   'P 1'
#
loop_
_entity.id
_entity.type
_entity.pdbx_description
1 polymer ?
#
loop_
_entity_poly.entity_id
_entity_poly.type
_entity_poly.pdbx_seq_one_letter_code
_entity_poly.pdbx_strand_id
1 'polypeptide(L)'
;MIKHIVVGAGYVGLPFAVYLKTLGEDVGIIDVDPIKLGMIAQGNNPLKGEPLPQGFMPDVGTYGEGDVYWVCVPTPSTDTGVNLDYVFDCLNKIQQSNPEALVIIKSTIPQSSLKNIIAIYKDMHIGFSPEFLVQGNAYANVKDTSRRYLALNGHHKHLPYIKELLCFELIDINVACHIKTLANNLLATRLQLINTYALNVWKDVVLDGLPHLRLLPHEAHTIICQMLNKVGADSRIGVDYLDASIGYGGSCLNKDLLNSANALQCADYMDELYGANNQTLMAWYNNILWYIREYNKGKEHPDSYQAVNKIDTIYLVGSGFSAITKDTRNSPTSQFKDLLTAHFTVHIVDDLPLFIRPNELVINCRGVRDLPCGPRFINLVFQAGENERS
;
A
#
# COMPACT_ATOMS: atom_id res chain seq x y z
N MET A 1 9.62 17.65 -31.34
CA MET A 1 8.99 16.67 -30.41
C MET A 1 9.52 17.02 -29.03
N ILE A 2 8.68 17.05 -28.02
CA ILE A 2 9.11 17.33 -26.63
C ILE A 2 9.81 16.10 -26.10
N LYS A 3 11.01 16.27 -25.50
CA LYS A 3 11.73 15.17 -24.86
C LYS A 3 11.38 15.10 -23.38
N HIS A 4 10.79 13.97 -22.97
CA HIS A 4 10.48 13.68 -21.59
C HIS A 4 11.62 12.87 -20.94
N ILE A 5 12.06 13.28 -19.75
CA ILE A 5 12.98 12.49 -18.93
C ILE A 5 12.30 12.11 -17.62
N VAL A 6 12.18 10.81 -17.36
CA VAL A 6 11.68 10.29 -16.09
C VAL A 6 12.86 9.94 -15.18
N VAL A 7 12.94 10.55 -14.01
CA VAL A 7 14.00 10.30 -13.03
C VAL A 7 13.50 9.37 -11.94
N GLY A 8 14.02 8.15 -11.91
CA GLY A 8 13.63 7.05 -11.04
C GLY A 8 12.84 5.96 -11.78
N ALA A 9 13.44 4.77 -11.94
CA ALA A 9 12.85 3.59 -12.58
C ALA A 9 12.15 2.66 -11.56
N GLY A 10 11.40 3.25 -10.63
CA GLY A 10 10.60 2.54 -9.64
C GLY A 10 9.17 2.26 -10.12
N TYR A 11 8.30 1.79 -9.20
CA TYR A 11 6.88 1.47 -9.45
C TYR A 11 6.00 2.67 -9.85
N VAL A 12 6.50 3.88 -9.74
CA VAL A 12 5.86 5.09 -10.27
C VAL A 12 6.47 5.48 -11.62
N GLY A 13 7.79 5.64 -11.66
CA GLY A 13 8.46 6.22 -12.81
C GLY A 13 8.45 5.32 -14.04
N LEU A 14 8.78 4.03 -13.92
CA LEU A 14 8.85 3.16 -15.10
C LEU A 14 7.48 2.91 -15.74
N PRO A 15 6.39 2.58 -15.01
CA PRO A 15 5.06 2.50 -15.63
C PRO A 15 4.61 3.79 -16.30
N PHE A 16 4.94 4.95 -15.70
CA PHE A 16 4.63 6.25 -16.29
C PHE A 16 5.45 6.52 -17.57
N ALA A 17 6.76 6.22 -17.57
CA ALA A 17 7.60 6.34 -18.76
C ALA A 17 7.11 5.45 -19.92
N VAL A 18 6.76 4.20 -19.60
CA VAL A 18 6.15 3.27 -20.57
C VAL A 18 4.82 3.81 -21.11
N TYR A 19 3.99 4.37 -20.24
CA TYR A 19 2.74 5.00 -20.68
C TYR A 19 2.98 6.14 -21.66
N LEU A 20 3.92 7.06 -21.38
CA LEU A 20 4.29 8.13 -22.32
C LEU A 20 4.78 7.56 -23.67
N LYS A 21 5.59 6.50 -23.66
CA LYS A 21 6.02 5.79 -24.90
C LYS A 21 4.81 5.24 -25.68
N THR A 22 3.79 4.72 -25.01
CA THR A 22 2.56 4.24 -25.70
C THR A 22 1.75 5.38 -26.34
N LEU A 23 1.93 6.62 -25.88
CA LEU A 23 1.33 7.81 -26.50
C LEU A 23 2.17 8.36 -27.66
N GLY A 24 3.32 7.73 -27.97
CA GLY A 24 4.21 8.14 -29.07
C GLY A 24 5.24 9.20 -28.70
N GLU A 25 5.43 9.48 -27.40
CA GLU A 25 6.37 10.49 -26.92
C GLU A 25 7.84 10.03 -26.96
N ASP A 26 8.78 10.97 -27.09
CA ASP A 26 10.22 10.74 -26.91
C ASP A 26 10.53 10.72 -25.42
N VAL A 27 10.89 9.54 -24.89
CA VAL A 27 11.03 9.31 -23.44
C VAL A 27 12.36 8.67 -23.11
N GLY A 28 13.16 9.37 -22.29
CA GLY A 28 14.31 8.81 -21.61
C GLY A 28 14.03 8.53 -20.13
N ILE A 29 14.76 7.59 -19.54
CA ILE A 29 14.70 7.28 -18.10
C ILE A 29 16.09 7.33 -17.48
N ILE A 30 16.15 7.86 -16.26
CA ILE A 30 17.37 7.93 -15.43
C ILE A 30 17.09 7.16 -14.13
N ASP A 31 18.01 6.33 -13.71
CA ASP A 31 18.01 5.70 -12.39
C ASP A 31 19.47 5.59 -11.87
N VAL A 32 19.65 5.49 -10.58
CA VAL A 32 20.97 5.27 -9.95
C VAL A 32 21.38 3.80 -10.00
N ASP A 33 20.44 2.88 -10.27
CA ASP A 33 20.69 1.44 -10.35
C ASP A 33 21.05 1.05 -11.79
N PRO A 34 22.35 0.73 -12.07
CA PRO A 34 22.81 0.38 -13.40
C PRO A 34 22.23 -0.96 -13.90
N ILE A 35 21.82 -1.86 -12.98
CA ILE A 35 21.23 -3.14 -13.36
C ILE A 35 19.84 -2.90 -13.96
N LYS A 36 19.02 -2.06 -13.32
CA LYS A 36 17.72 -1.67 -13.86
C LYS A 36 17.84 -1.00 -15.21
N LEU A 37 18.77 -0.05 -15.35
CA LEU A 37 19.01 0.63 -16.62
C LEU A 37 19.47 -0.35 -17.71
N GLY A 38 20.35 -1.30 -17.37
CA GLY A 38 20.78 -2.35 -18.30
C GLY A 38 19.61 -3.24 -18.78
N MET A 39 18.69 -3.61 -17.89
CA MET A 39 17.47 -4.34 -18.26
C MET A 39 16.56 -3.52 -19.20
N ILE A 40 16.32 -2.26 -18.86
CA ILE A 40 15.48 -1.34 -19.64
C ILE A 40 16.07 -1.14 -21.03
N ALA A 41 17.39 -0.92 -21.16
CA ALA A 41 18.08 -0.77 -22.45
C ALA A 41 17.95 -2.02 -23.35
N GLN A 42 17.76 -3.20 -22.75
CA GLN A 42 17.51 -4.46 -23.45
C GLN A 42 16.01 -4.70 -23.73
N GLY A 43 15.13 -3.76 -23.39
CA GLY A 43 13.68 -3.90 -23.53
C GLY A 43 13.02 -4.75 -22.44
N ASN A 44 13.75 -5.08 -21.36
CA ASN A 44 13.27 -5.92 -20.28
C ASN A 44 12.70 -5.10 -19.11
N ASN A 45 11.66 -5.63 -18.47
CA ASN A 45 11.05 -5.03 -17.29
C ASN A 45 11.78 -5.42 -16.00
N PRO A 46 12.42 -4.50 -15.26
CA PRO A 46 13.08 -4.78 -13.99
C PRO A 46 12.11 -4.89 -12.80
N LEU A 47 10.83 -4.52 -12.94
CA LEU A 47 9.86 -4.51 -11.83
C LEU A 47 9.15 -5.85 -11.72
N LYS A 48 9.46 -6.61 -10.66
CA LYS A 48 8.79 -7.89 -10.39
C LYS A 48 7.32 -7.69 -10.05
N GLY A 49 6.44 -8.46 -10.72
CA GLY A 49 4.99 -8.45 -10.46
C GLY A 49 4.25 -7.22 -10.99
N GLU A 50 4.91 -6.33 -11.76
CA GLU A 50 4.27 -5.22 -12.44
C GLU A 50 4.14 -5.53 -13.94
N PRO A 51 2.91 -5.77 -14.48
CA PRO A 51 2.72 -6.05 -15.89
C PRO A 51 2.91 -4.78 -16.73
N LEU A 52 3.92 -4.75 -17.58
CA LEU A 52 4.17 -3.66 -18.53
C LEU A 52 4.06 -4.17 -19.98
N PRO A 53 3.54 -3.38 -20.94
CA PRO A 53 3.46 -3.76 -22.33
C PRO A 53 4.86 -3.89 -22.95
N GLN A 54 5.05 -4.93 -23.73
CA GLN A 54 6.30 -5.14 -24.46
C GLN A 54 6.48 -4.12 -25.59
N GLY A 55 7.74 -3.80 -25.91
CA GLY A 55 8.08 -2.90 -27.02
C GLY A 55 7.95 -1.40 -26.70
N PHE A 56 7.62 -1.03 -25.47
CA PHE A 56 7.46 0.37 -25.04
C PHE A 56 8.42 0.79 -23.92
N MET A 57 9.54 0.08 -23.77
CA MET A 57 10.56 0.51 -22.80
C MET A 57 11.16 1.85 -23.23
N PRO A 58 11.35 2.79 -22.25
CA PRO A 58 12.00 4.07 -22.54
C PRO A 58 13.49 3.86 -22.83
N ASP A 59 14.09 4.82 -23.54
CA ASP A 59 15.54 4.89 -23.72
C ASP A 59 16.23 5.25 -22.40
N VAL A 60 17.50 4.88 -22.25
CA VAL A 60 18.31 5.41 -21.13
C VAL A 60 18.65 6.85 -21.44
N GLY A 61 18.23 7.76 -20.56
CA GLY A 61 18.42 9.20 -20.72
C GLY A 61 19.54 9.77 -19.86
N THR A 62 19.87 11.01 -20.09
CA THR A 62 20.81 11.77 -19.27
C THR A 62 20.25 13.14 -18.88
N TYR A 63 20.81 13.76 -17.83
CA TYR A 63 20.47 15.14 -17.49
C TYR A 63 20.96 16.08 -18.61
N GLY A 64 20.16 17.12 -18.89
CA GLY A 64 20.43 18.11 -19.97
C GLY A 64 19.71 17.82 -21.27
N GLU A 65 19.19 16.61 -21.50
CA GLU A 65 18.48 16.25 -22.73
C GLU A 65 16.98 16.58 -22.72
N GLY A 66 16.37 16.68 -21.53
CA GLY A 66 14.91 16.78 -21.40
C GLY A 66 14.38 18.20 -21.48
N ASP A 67 13.28 18.40 -22.20
CA ASP A 67 12.43 19.59 -22.11
C ASP A 67 11.54 19.53 -20.88
N VAL A 68 11.16 18.31 -20.45
CA VAL A 68 10.30 18.03 -19.31
C VAL A 68 10.87 16.91 -18.48
N TYR A 69 11.08 17.15 -17.18
CA TYR A 69 11.54 16.15 -16.20
C TYR A 69 10.42 15.75 -15.26
N TRP A 70 10.27 14.44 -15.08
CA TRP A 70 9.31 13.83 -14.16
C TRP A 70 10.09 13.19 -13.00
N VAL A 71 10.08 13.81 -11.83
CA VAL A 71 10.87 13.38 -10.68
C VAL A 71 10.05 12.34 -9.89
N CYS A 72 10.46 11.06 -10.00
CA CYS A 72 9.79 9.89 -9.43
C CYS A 72 10.69 9.14 -8.42
N VAL A 73 11.53 9.86 -7.70
CA VAL A 73 12.50 9.27 -6.76
C VAL A 73 11.88 8.97 -5.40
N PRO A 74 12.47 8.03 -4.62
CA PRO A 74 12.00 7.73 -3.27
C PRO A 74 12.02 8.95 -2.34
N THR A 75 11.03 9.01 -1.43
CA THR A 75 10.97 9.97 -0.33
C THR A 75 10.73 9.20 0.98
N PRO A 76 11.78 8.54 1.53
CA PRO A 76 11.64 7.71 2.72
C PRO A 76 11.27 8.54 3.95
N SER A 77 10.53 7.92 4.87
CA SER A 77 10.23 8.53 6.18
C SER A 77 11.46 8.56 7.06
N THR A 78 11.54 9.60 7.88
CA THR A 78 12.46 9.74 9.00
C THR A 78 11.64 9.95 10.28
N ASP A 79 12.29 9.94 11.44
CA ASP A 79 11.62 10.20 12.72
C ASP A 79 10.98 11.61 12.80
N THR A 80 11.45 12.54 11.97
CA THR A 80 11.01 13.93 11.96
C THR A 80 10.28 14.35 10.68
N GLY A 81 9.96 13.41 9.78
CA GLY A 81 9.26 13.71 8.52
C GLY A 81 9.76 12.91 7.32
N VAL A 82 10.05 13.58 6.22
CA VAL A 82 10.43 12.99 4.93
C VAL A 82 11.85 13.36 4.55
N ASN A 83 12.67 12.38 4.19
CA ASN A 83 13.95 12.65 3.56
C ASN A 83 13.74 13.03 2.08
N LEU A 84 14.20 14.22 1.72
CA LEU A 84 14.09 14.79 0.37
C LEU A 84 15.44 14.86 -0.38
N ASP A 85 16.50 14.26 0.13
CA ASP A 85 17.86 14.36 -0.45
C ASP A 85 17.86 13.93 -1.92
N TYR A 86 17.13 12.84 -2.26
CA TYR A 86 17.01 12.39 -3.64
C TYR A 86 16.28 13.41 -4.54
N VAL A 87 15.29 14.11 -4.02
CA VAL A 87 14.57 15.16 -4.76
C VAL A 87 15.49 16.34 -5.00
N PHE A 88 16.20 16.81 -3.97
CA PHE A 88 17.16 17.90 -4.08
C PHE A 88 18.32 17.58 -5.03
N ASP A 89 18.87 16.36 -4.97
CA ASP A 89 19.91 15.92 -5.90
C ASP A 89 19.45 15.99 -7.36
N CYS A 90 18.22 15.52 -7.64
CA CYS A 90 17.63 15.63 -8.98
C CYS A 90 17.47 17.09 -9.42
N LEU A 91 16.90 17.94 -8.56
CA LEU A 91 16.66 19.36 -8.88
C LEU A 91 17.98 20.10 -9.14
N ASN A 92 19.02 19.85 -8.33
CA ASN A 92 20.35 20.44 -8.53
C ASN A 92 20.95 20.03 -9.88
N LYS A 93 20.88 18.75 -10.24
CA LYS A 93 21.38 18.25 -11.54
C LYS A 93 20.63 18.85 -12.72
N ILE A 94 19.30 18.97 -12.62
CA ILE A 94 18.47 19.58 -13.66
C ILE A 94 18.81 21.08 -13.77
N GLN A 95 18.88 21.80 -12.64
CA GLN A 95 19.22 23.22 -12.64
C GLN A 95 20.57 23.51 -13.30
N GLN A 96 21.57 22.65 -13.05
CA GLN A 96 22.91 22.77 -13.63
C GLN A 96 22.95 22.47 -15.12
N SER A 97 22.12 21.56 -15.61
CA SER A 97 22.15 21.03 -16.99
C SER A 97 21.12 21.69 -17.91
N ASN A 98 19.92 21.98 -17.42
CA ASN A 98 18.84 22.64 -18.17
C ASN A 98 17.88 23.40 -17.22
N PRO A 99 18.21 24.61 -16.76
CA PRO A 99 17.38 25.37 -15.83
C PRO A 99 16.02 25.82 -16.40
N GLU A 100 15.90 25.86 -17.74
CA GLU A 100 14.67 26.27 -18.43
C GLU A 100 13.68 25.11 -18.61
N ALA A 101 14.04 23.89 -18.20
CA ALA A 101 13.16 22.72 -18.32
C ALA A 101 11.96 22.82 -17.37
N LEU A 102 10.84 22.25 -17.79
CA LEU A 102 9.71 22.03 -16.89
C LEU A 102 9.98 20.81 -16.00
N VAL A 103 9.98 21.01 -14.69
CA VAL A 103 10.19 19.92 -13.72
C VAL A 103 8.90 19.62 -13.00
N ILE A 104 8.40 18.39 -13.10
CA ILE A 104 7.19 17.94 -12.42
C ILE A 104 7.55 16.88 -11.38
N ILE A 105 7.35 17.21 -10.11
CA ILE A 105 7.60 16.31 -8.99
C ILE A 105 6.38 15.37 -8.86
N LYS A 106 6.62 14.07 -9.05
CA LYS A 106 5.63 13.01 -8.85
C LYS A 106 5.80 12.28 -7.52
N SER A 107 6.97 12.42 -6.90
CA SER A 107 7.24 11.89 -5.56
C SER A 107 6.30 12.53 -4.53
N THR A 108 5.80 11.72 -3.58
CA THR A 108 4.92 12.23 -2.51
C THR A 108 5.74 13.04 -1.52
N ILE A 109 5.42 14.32 -1.38
CA ILE A 109 6.08 15.27 -0.48
C ILE A 109 5.02 16.07 0.31
N PRO A 110 5.33 16.54 1.54
CA PRO A 110 4.47 17.46 2.28
C PRO A 110 4.32 18.82 1.58
N GLN A 111 3.20 19.52 1.84
CA GLN A 111 2.94 20.83 1.26
C GLN A 111 3.97 21.87 1.67
N SER A 112 4.45 21.83 2.92
CA SER A 112 5.53 22.70 3.40
C SER A 112 6.84 22.49 2.63
N SER A 113 7.15 21.22 2.32
CA SER A 113 8.33 20.87 1.53
C SER A 113 8.24 21.38 0.10
N LEU A 114 7.06 21.28 -0.54
CA LEU A 114 6.85 21.83 -1.88
C LEU A 114 7.07 23.35 -1.90
N LYS A 115 6.53 24.08 -0.91
CA LYS A 115 6.73 25.52 -0.75
C LYS A 115 8.22 25.87 -0.59
N ASN A 116 8.96 25.13 0.22
CA ASN A 116 10.39 25.33 0.42
C ASN A 116 11.18 25.05 -0.87
N ILE A 117 10.87 23.99 -1.60
CA ILE A 117 11.49 23.67 -2.89
C ILE A 117 11.27 24.82 -3.87
N ILE A 118 10.05 25.32 -4.03
CA ILE A 118 9.74 26.44 -4.91
C ILE A 118 10.52 27.71 -4.50
N ALA A 119 10.67 27.96 -3.21
CA ALA A 119 11.42 29.12 -2.72
C ALA A 119 12.95 29.02 -2.99
N ILE A 120 13.50 27.80 -2.86
CA ILE A 120 14.94 27.54 -3.13
C ILE A 120 15.21 27.62 -4.64
N TYR A 121 14.38 27.00 -5.46
CA TYR A 121 14.53 26.93 -6.92
C TYR A 121 13.60 27.91 -7.63
N LYS A 122 13.56 29.15 -7.16
CA LYS A 122 12.63 30.21 -7.62
C LYS A 122 12.69 30.51 -9.14
N ASP A 123 13.86 30.25 -9.75
CA ASP A 123 14.11 30.51 -11.17
C ASP A 123 13.83 29.27 -12.05
N MET A 124 13.40 28.14 -11.46
CA MET A 124 13.00 26.95 -12.19
C MET A 124 11.47 26.86 -12.30
N HIS A 125 11.01 26.21 -13.36
CA HIS A 125 9.60 25.90 -13.58
C HIS A 125 9.23 24.58 -12.89
N ILE A 126 8.71 24.67 -11.67
CA ILE A 126 8.40 23.50 -10.84
C ILE A 126 6.90 23.27 -10.77
N GLY A 127 6.48 22.07 -11.11
CA GLY A 127 5.13 21.56 -10.94
C GLY A 127 5.09 20.37 -9.98
N PHE A 128 3.88 20.03 -9.55
CA PHE A 128 3.60 18.88 -8.71
C PHE A 128 2.41 18.10 -9.26
N SER A 129 2.59 16.80 -9.44
CA SER A 129 1.56 15.87 -9.90
C SER A 129 1.80 14.48 -9.33
N PRO A 130 1.29 14.16 -8.13
CA PRO A 130 1.52 12.86 -7.50
C PRO A 130 0.76 11.74 -8.21
N GLU A 131 1.17 10.50 -7.93
CA GLU A 131 0.47 9.31 -8.42
C GLU A 131 -0.38 8.65 -7.35
N PHE A 132 -1.47 8.00 -7.80
CA PHE A 132 -2.39 7.21 -6.99
C PHE A 132 -2.35 5.73 -7.39
N LEU A 133 -1.14 5.22 -7.62
CA LEU A 133 -0.93 3.88 -8.15
C LEU A 133 -1.03 2.82 -7.05
N VAL A 134 -1.53 1.65 -7.46
CA VAL A 134 -1.50 0.42 -6.67
C VAL A 134 -0.45 -0.50 -7.30
N GLN A 135 0.51 -0.95 -6.50
CA GLN A 135 1.56 -1.85 -6.94
C GLN A 135 0.98 -3.17 -7.46
N GLY A 136 1.53 -3.68 -8.57
CA GLY A 136 0.98 -4.84 -9.29
C GLY A 136 -0.07 -4.46 -10.33
N ASN A 137 -0.55 -3.20 -10.31
CA ASN A 137 -1.50 -2.65 -11.29
C ASN A 137 -1.16 -1.20 -11.72
N ALA A 138 0.09 -0.80 -11.51
CA ALA A 138 0.51 0.59 -11.70
C ALA A 138 0.34 1.07 -13.13
N TYR A 139 0.63 0.22 -14.13
CA TYR A 139 0.44 0.58 -15.54
C TYR A 139 -1.04 0.78 -15.91
N ALA A 140 -1.96 -0.01 -15.38
CA ALA A 140 -3.39 0.22 -15.59
C ALA A 140 -3.85 1.49 -14.89
N ASN A 141 -3.40 1.72 -13.66
CA ASN A 141 -3.75 2.91 -12.89
C ASN A 141 -3.18 4.20 -13.51
N VAL A 142 -1.98 4.17 -14.11
CA VAL A 142 -1.40 5.35 -14.75
C VAL A 142 -2.20 5.84 -15.97
N LYS A 143 -3.08 5.01 -16.53
CA LYS A 143 -4.01 5.40 -17.60
C LYS A 143 -5.28 6.08 -17.10
N ASP A 144 -5.62 5.88 -15.83
CA ASP A 144 -6.79 6.52 -15.22
C ASP A 144 -6.54 8.02 -15.07
N THR A 145 -7.34 8.82 -15.74
CA THR A 145 -7.25 10.27 -15.74
C THR A 145 -8.15 10.92 -14.67
N SER A 146 -9.02 10.15 -14.03
CA SER A 146 -10.06 10.67 -13.12
C SER A 146 -9.51 11.42 -11.90
N ARG A 147 -8.27 11.09 -11.48
CA ARG A 147 -7.58 11.74 -10.35
C ARG A 147 -6.29 12.44 -10.74
N ARG A 148 -6.10 12.66 -12.04
CA ARG A 148 -4.87 13.24 -12.57
C ARG A 148 -4.94 14.76 -12.54
N TYR A 149 -4.06 15.38 -11.78
CA TYR A 149 -3.95 16.82 -11.70
C TYR A 149 -2.49 17.29 -11.75
N LEU A 150 -2.33 18.54 -12.15
CA LEU A 150 -1.05 19.24 -12.18
C LEU A 150 -1.20 20.60 -11.53
N ALA A 151 -0.29 20.90 -10.62
CA ALA A 151 -0.10 22.23 -10.06
C ALA A 151 1.25 22.78 -10.51
N LEU A 152 1.36 24.06 -10.82
CA LEU A 152 2.59 24.68 -11.30
C LEU A 152 2.82 26.04 -10.64
N ASN A 153 4.08 26.39 -10.35
CA ASN A 153 4.48 27.67 -9.80
C ASN A 153 4.63 28.76 -10.87
N GLY A 154 3.74 28.84 -11.83
CA GLY A 154 3.78 29.84 -12.91
C GLY A 154 3.43 29.23 -14.27
N HIS A 155 3.94 29.85 -15.33
CA HIS A 155 3.71 29.44 -16.71
C HIS A 155 4.93 28.74 -17.31
N HIS A 156 4.70 27.76 -18.17
CA HIS A 156 5.74 27.16 -19.00
C HIS A 156 5.22 26.89 -20.42
N LYS A 157 6.06 27.05 -21.44
CA LYS A 157 5.67 26.90 -22.87
C LYS A 157 5.10 25.52 -23.22
N HIS A 158 5.54 24.45 -22.52
CA HIS A 158 5.07 23.08 -22.74
C HIS A 158 3.82 22.70 -21.93
N LEU A 159 3.36 23.57 -21.01
CA LEU A 159 2.19 23.28 -20.17
C LEU A 159 0.92 22.98 -20.98
N PRO A 160 0.54 23.76 -22.03
CA PRO A 160 -0.67 23.47 -22.78
C PRO A 160 -0.65 22.07 -23.42
N TYR A 161 0.48 21.70 -24.04
CA TYR A 161 0.65 20.38 -24.66
C TYR A 161 0.54 19.25 -23.63
N ILE A 162 1.27 19.34 -22.52
CA ILE A 162 1.28 18.30 -21.48
C ILE A 162 -0.11 18.16 -20.82
N LYS A 163 -0.79 19.28 -20.59
CA LYS A 163 -2.15 19.29 -20.06
C LYS A 163 -3.12 18.51 -20.94
N GLU A 164 -3.06 18.76 -22.25
CA GLU A 164 -3.92 18.07 -23.23
C GLU A 164 -3.54 16.60 -23.36
N LEU A 165 -2.24 16.29 -23.60
CA LEU A 165 -1.72 14.93 -23.78
C LEU A 165 -2.10 14.00 -22.64
N LEU A 166 -1.96 14.48 -21.39
CA LEU A 166 -2.14 13.69 -20.18
C LEU A 166 -3.49 13.95 -19.48
N CYS A 167 -4.37 14.74 -20.05
CA CYS A 167 -5.68 15.11 -19.50
C CYS A 167 -5.59 15.66 -18.07
N PHE A 168 -4.62 16.57 -17.80
CA PHE A 168 -4.47 17.16 -16.47
C PHE A 168 -5.56 18.19 -16.16
N GLU A 169 -6.17 18.07 -14.99
CA GLU A 169 -6.83 19.16 -14.32
C GLU A 169 -5.79 20.09 -13.66
N LEU A 170 -5.87 21.39 -13.89
CA LEU A 170 -4.97 22.34 -13.22
C LEU A 170 -5.57 22.76 -11.88
N ILE A 171 -4.77 22.63 -10.82
CA ILE A 171 -5.15 23.03 -9.47
C ILE A 171 -4.15 23.97 -8.85
N ASP A 172 -4.55 24.64 -7.77
CA ASP A 172 -3.68 25.55 -7.04
C ASP A 172 -2.52 24.81 -6.37
N ILE A 173 -1.31 25.31 -6.53
CA ILE A 173 -0.08 24.73 -5.97
C ILE A 173 -0.09 24.67 -4.45
N ASN A 174 -0.85 25.56 -3.79
CA ASN A 174 -0.94 25.61 -2.33
C ASN A 174 -1.74 24.47 -1.70
N VAL A 175 -2.52 23.73 -2.48
CA VAL A 175 -3.34 22.59 -1.99
C VAL A 175 -2.92 21.26 -2.60
N ALA A 176 -2.02 21.28 -3.57
CA ALA A 176 -1.69 20.13 -4.41
C ALA A 176 -1.23 18.90 -3.61
N CYS A 177 -0.35 19.07 -2.64
CA CYS A 177 0.13 17.96 -1.81
C CYS A 177 -0.93 17.44 -0.85
N HIS A 178 -1.82 18.32 -0.36
CA HIS A 178 -2.87 17.91 0.58
C HIS A 178 -3.86 16.90 -0.01
N ILE A 179 -4.14 16.98 -1.31
CA ILE A 179 -5.05 16.03 -1.97
C ILE A 179 -4.55 14.58 -1.81
N LYS A 180 -3.26 14.36 -2.06
CA LYS A 180 -2.66 13.02 -1.95
C LYS A 180 -2.62 12.52 -0.51
N THR A 181 -2.15 13.38 0.42
CA THR A 181 -2.00 12.99 1.82
C THR A 181 -3.36 12.77 2.48
N LEU A 182 -4.36 13.63 2.20
CA LEU A 182 -5.72 13.45 2.72
C LEU A 182 -6.34 12.15 2.22
N ALA A 183 -6.19 11.80 0.94
CA ALA A 183 -6.71 10.55 0.41
C ALA A 183 -6.11 9.33 1.14
N ASN A 184 -4.79 9.29 1.33
CA ASN A 184 -4.14 8.19 2.03
C ASN A 184 -4.51 8.13 3.52
N ASN A 185 -4.64 9.27 4.19
CA ASN A 185 -5.05 9.33 5.58
C ASN A 185 -6.51 8.85 5.79
N LEU A 186 -7.42 9.20 4.88
CA LEU A 186 -8.80 8.68 4.90
C LEU A 186 -8.82 7.16 4.73
N LEU A 187 -8.02 6.61 3.81
CA LEU A 187 -7.92 5.16 3.62
C LEU A 187 -7.36 4.46 4.86
N ALA A 188 -6.30 4.99 5.47
CA ALA A 188 -5.70 4.45 6.68
C ALA A 188 -6.68 4.48 7.86
N THR A 189 -7.39 5.59 8.07
CA THR A 189 -8.41 5.76 9.11
C THR A 189 -9.53 4.75 8.94
N ARG A 190 -10.02 4.58 7.71
CA ARG A 190 -11.09 3.63 7.40
C ARG A 190 -10.66 2.20 7.70
N LEU A 191 -9.48 1.79 7.23
CA LEU A 191 -8.95 0.45 7.50
C LEU A 191 -8.73 0.21 8.99
N GLN A 192 -8.19 1.18 9.74
CA GLN A 192 -7.98 1.03 11.17
C GLN A 192 -9.28 0.82 11.93
N LEU A 193 -10.29 1.63 11.63
CA LEU A 193 -11.61 1.51 12.28
C LEU A 193 -12.21 0.12 12.04
N ILE A 194 -12.17 -0.37 10.81
CA ILE A 194 -12.76 -1.65 10.42
C ILE A 194 -11.98 -2.81 11.03
N ASN A 195 -10.66 -2.77 11.01
CA ASN A 195 -9.80 -3.76 11.66
C ASN A 195 -10.08 -3.86 13.17
N THR A 196 -10.30 -2.73 13.83
CA THR A 196 -10.65 -2.67 15.25
C THR A 196 -12.01 -3.33 15.52
N TYR A 197 -13.02 -3.04 14.71
CA TYR A 197 -14.34 -3.67 14.86
C TYR A 197 -14.29 -5.18 14.60
N ALA A 198 -13.62 -5.63 13.53
CA ALA A 198 -13.47 -7.05 13.23
C ALA A 198 -12.77 -7.81 14.36
N LEU A 199 -11.69 -7.26 14.91
CA LEU A 199 -10.96 -7.80 16.07
C LEU A 199 -11.88 -7.96 17.28
N ASN A 200 -12.63 -6.93 17.65
CA ASN A 200 -13.48 -6.95 18.84
C ASN A 200 -14.66 -7.90 18.67
N VAL A 201 -15.34 -7.89 17.52
CA VAL A 201 -16.42 -8.86 17.25
C VAL A 201 -15.90 -10.29 17.31
N TRP A 202 -14.73 -10.56 16.69
CA TRP A 202 -14.13 -11.90 16.74
C TRP A 202 -13.83 -12.31 18.20
N LYS A 203 -13.25 -11.43 18.99
CA LYS A 203 -13.00 -11.67 20.42
C LYS A 203 -14.28 -11.98 21.18
N ASP A 204 -15.31 -11.17 21.01
CA ASP A 204 -16.58 -11.30 21.71
C ASP A 204 -17.24 -12.66 21.43
N VAL A 205 -17.22 -13.12 20.16
CA VAL A 205 -17.96 -14.34 19.79
C VAL A 205 -17.13 -15.61 19.92
N VAL A 206 -15.80 -15.56 19.79
CA VAL A 206 -14.93 -16.75 19.89
C VAL A 206 -14.38 -16.94 21.29
N LEU A 207 -13.97 -15.85 21.98
CA LEU A 207 -13.29 -15.96 23.26
C LEU A 207 -14.22 -15.70 24.45
N ASP A 208 -14.94 -14.58 24.43
CA ASP A 208 -15.69 -14.07 25.59
C ASP A 208 -17.16 -14.49 25.60
N GLY A 209 -17.67 -15.06 24.51
CA GLY A 209 -19.06 -15.51 24.39
C GLY A 209 -19.45 -16.51 25.47
N LEU A 210 -20.75 -16.51 25.84
CA LEU A 210 -21.30 -17.55 26.73
C LEU A 210 -20.96 -18.93 26.13
N PRO A 211 -20.59 -19.94 26.93
CA PRO A 211 -20.10 -21.22 26.43
C PRO A 211 -20.96 -21.87 25.35
N HIS A 212 -22.30 -21.73 25.46
CA HIS A 212 -23.26 -22.27 24.50
C HIS A 212 -23.51 -21.37 23.28
N LEU A 213 -22.90 -20.15 23.23
CA LEU A 213 -22.98 -19.18 22.12
C LEU A 213 -21.61 -18.91 21.49
N ARG A 214 -20.54 -19.55 21.96
CA ARG A 214 -19.23 -19.40 21.35
C ARG A 214 -19.23 -19.99 19.95
N LEU A 215 -18.69 -19.20 19.02
CA LEU A 215 -18.56 -19.59 17.64
C LEU A 215 -17.17 -20.16 17.34
N LEU A 216 -17.11 -21.04 16.36
CA LEU A 216 -15.83 -21.41 15.77
C LEU A 216 -15.25 -20.25 14.93
N PRO A 217 -13.93 -20.21 14.71
CA PRO A 217 -13.32 -19.12 13.92
C PRO A 217 -13.94 -18.91 12.55
N HIS A 218 -14.38 -19.93 11.84
CA HIS A 218 -15.02 -19.81 10.53
C HIS A 218 -16.44 -19.22 10.61
N GLU A 219 -17.20 -19.53 11.68
CA GLU A 219 -18.51 -18.93 11.90
C GLU A 219 -18.37 -17.45 12.26
N ALA A 220 -17.38 -17.10 13.12
CA ALA A 220 -17.04 -15.71 13.42
C ALA A 220 -16.64 -14.94 12.16
N HIS A 221 -15.88 -15.55 11.25
CA HIS A 221 -15.56 -14.97 9.96
C HIS A 221 -16.83 -14.63 9.17
N THR A 222 -17.77 -15.55 9.05
CA THR A 222 -19.03 -15.36 8.31
C THR A 222 -19.83 -14.18 8.84
N ILE A 223 -20.01 -14.07 10.16
CA ILE A 223 -20.81 -12.96 10.74
C ILE A 223 -20.10 -11.60 10.62
N ILE A 224 -18.76 -11.58 10.68
CA ILE A 224 -18.01 -10.33 10.47
C ILE A 224 -18.16 -9.87 9.01
N CYS A 225 -18.05 -10.76 8.03
CA CYS A 225 -18.29 -10.41 6.62
C CYS A 225 -19.73 -9.92 6.41
N GLN A 226 -20.73 -10.55 7.02
CA GLN A 226 -22.13 -10.09 6.98
C GLN A 226 -22.27 -8.67 7.61
N MET A 227 -21.62 -8.42 8.74
CA MET A 227 -21.59 -7.07 9.35
C MET A 227 -21.03 -6.03 8.40
N LEU A 228 -19.85 -6.30 7.79
CA LEU A 228 -19.21 -5.38 6.85
C LEU A 228 -20.09 -5.13 5.61
N ASN A 229 -20.74 -6.17 5.08
CA ASN A 229 -21.68 -6.04 3.97
C ASN A 229 -22.88 -5.15 4.32
N LYS A 230 -23.42 -5.27 5.53
CA LYS A 230 -24.53 -4.41 5.97
C LYS A 230 -24.10 -2.96 6.13
N VAL A 231 -22.90 -2.71 6.65
CA VAL A 231 -22.32 -1.37 6.72
C VAL A 231 -22.07 -0.80 5.31
N GLY A 232 -21.50 -1.59 4.41
CA GLY A 232 -21.20 -1.19 3.04
C GLY A 232 -22.44 -0.98 2.15
N ALA A 233 -23.60 -1.49 2.55
CA ALA A 233 -24.88 -1.26 1.86
C ALA A 233 -25.36 0.21 1.94
N ASP A 234 -24.86 1.00 2.91
CA ASP A 234 -25.10 2.45 2.92
C ASP A 234 -24.27 3.11 1.80
N SER A 235 -24.93 3.73 0.84
CA SER A 235 -24.29 4.36 -0.32
C SER A 235 -23.30 5.48 0.03
N ARG A 236 -23.40 6.07 1.20
CA ARG A 236 -22.44 7.07 1.71
C ARG A 236 -21.13 6.43 2.16
N ILE A 237 -21.14 5.13 2.45
CA ILE A 237 -19.99 4.34 2.90
C ILE A 237 -19.43 3.53 1.73
N GLY A 238 -20.26 2.73 1.06
CA GLY A 238 -19.87 1.80 0.00
C GLY A 238 -18.99 0.65 0.52
N VAL A 239 -18.72 -0.33 -0.33
CA VAL A 239 -17.94 -1.54 0.03
C VAL A 239 -16.44 -1.38 -0.15
N ASP A 240 -15.97 -0.39 -0.90
CA ASP A 240 -14.56 -0.17 -1.16
C ASP A 240 -13.77 0.13 0.11
N TYR A 241 -12.63 -0.53 0.32
CA TYR A 241 -11.83 -0.40 1.53
C TYR A 241 -12.58 -0.74 2.85
N LEU A 242 -13.56 -1.66 2.79
CA LEU A 242 -14.20 -2.24 3.97
C LEU A 242 -13.65 -3.61 4.36
N ASP A 243 -12.64 -4.10 3.67
CA ASP A 243 -11.99 -5.37 4.02
C ASP A 243 -11.16 -5.21 5.30
N ALA A 244 -11.46 -6.03 6.30
CA ALA A 244 -10.70 -6.07 7.54
C ALA A 244 -9.61 -7.14 7.51
N SER A 245 -8.57 -6.92 8.30
CA SER A 245 -7.46 -7.84 8.49
C SER A 245 -6.73 -7.59 9.81
N ILE A 246 -5.61 -8.29 10.04
CA ILE A 246 -4.78 -8.10 11.25
C ILE A 246 -4.10 -6.73 11.34
N GLY A 247 -4.16 -5.93 10.27
CA GLY A 247 -3.59 -4.60 10.15
C GLY A 247 -3.35 -4.23 8.69
N TYR A 248 -2.96 -2.99 8.43
CA TYR A 248 -2.51 -2.55 7.11
C TYR A 248 -1.00 -2.33 7.09
N GLY A 249 -0.40 -2.54 5.92
CA GLY A 249 1.03 -2.44 5.69
C GLY A 249 1.36 -1.60 4.45
N GLY A 250 2.55 -1.85 3.91
CA GLY A 250 3.08 -1.09 2.78
C GLY A 250 3.77 0.20 3.20
N SER A 251 4.36 0.88 2.22
CA SER A 251 5.18 2.06 2.46
C SER A 251 4.42 3.39 2.42
N CYS A 252 3.14 3.40 2.01
CA CYS A 252 2.42 4.64 1.72
C CYS A 252 1.55 5.11 2.88
N LEU A 253 0.63 4.28 3.38
CA LEU A 253 -0.36 4.71 4.37
C LEU A 253 0.30 5.15 5.69
N ASN A 254 1.16 4.30 6.24
CA ASN A 254 1.89 4.60 7.47
C ASN A 254 2.78 5.85 7.35
N LYS A 255 3.48 5.98 6.20
CA LYS A 255 4.33 7.13 5.93
C LYS A 255 3.52 8.44 5.88
N ASP A 256 2.39 8.44 5.18
CA ASP A 256 1.62 9.66 4.98
C ASP A 256 0.85 10.08 6.25
N LEU A 257 0.46 9.12 7.11
CA LEU A 257 -0.05 9.42 8.46
C LEU A 257 0.99 10.14 9.31
N LEU A 258 2.20 9.57 9.44
CA LEU A 258 3.30 10.20 10.20
C LEU A 258 3.68 11.57 9.66
N ASN A 259 3.74 11.70 8.32
CA ASN A 259 4.03 12.99 7.70
C ASN A 259 2.95 14.03 7.99
N SER A 260 1.69 13.61 8.06
CA SER A 260 0.56 14.50 8.36
C SER A 260 0.54 14.88 9.84
N ALA A 261 0.83 13.94 10.75
CA ALA A 261 0.97 14.22 12.18
C ALA A 261 2.03 15.29 12.44
N ASN A 262 3.18 15.22 11.74
CA ASN A 262 4.26 16.18 11.88
C ASN A 262 4.02 17.53 11.16
N ALA A 263 3.19 17.56 10.14
CA ALA A 263 3.04 18.73 9.26
C ALA A 263 1.77 19.55 9.50
N LEU A 264 0.73 18.97 10.08
CA LEU A 264 -0.57 19.61 10.27
C LEU A 264 -0.75 20.04 11.73
N GLN A 265 -1.49 21.13 11.93
CA GLN A 265 -1.92 21.54 13.27
C GLN A 265 -3.04 20.61 13.76
N CYS A 266 -3.09 20.38 15.08
CA CYS A 266 -4.12 19.55 15.73
C CYS A 266 -4.18 18.10 15.17
N ALA A 267 -3.03 17.52 14.82
CA ALA A 267 -2.93 16.22 14.17
C ALA A 267 -2.51 15.08 15.11
N ASP A 268 -2.55 15.27 16.43
CA ASP A 268 -2.14 14.27 17.43
C ASP A 268 -2.87 12.93 17.24
N TYR A 269 -4.16 12.98 16.83
CA TYR A 269 -4.95 11.78 16.55
C TYR A 269 -4.37 10.93 15.39
N MET A 270 -3.56 11.50 14.51
CA MET A 270 -2.91 10.76 13.42
C MET A 270 -1.76 9.89 13.94
N ASP A 271 -1.03 10.37 14.95
CA ASP A 271 -0.04 9.59 15.68
C ASP A 271 -0.69 8.44 16.45
N GLU A 272 -1.80 8.73 17.13
CA GLU A 272 -2.61 7.70 17.80
C GLU A 272 -3.13 6.66 16.80
N LEU A 273 -3.60 7.08 15.63
CA LEU A 273 -4.06 6.20 14.56
C LEU A 273 -2.93 5.31 14.00
N TYR A 274 -1.73 5.87 13.84
CA TYR A 274 -0.54 5.11 13.46
C TYR A 274 -0.19 4.05 14.51
N GLY A 275 -0.20 4.41 15.79
CA GLY A 275 0.01 3.50 16.91
C GLY A 275 -1.05 2.42 17.02
N ALA A 276 -2.32 2.75 16.72
CA ALA A 276 -3.45 1.84 16.80
C ALA A 276 -3.32 0.63 15.84
N ASN A 277 -2.67 0.79 14.68
CA ASN A 277 -2.41 -0.33 13.78
C ASN A 277 -1.53 -1.42 14.43
N ASN A 278 -0.49 -1.01 15.16
CA ASN A 278 0.37 -1.93 15.90
C ASN A 278 -0.38 -2.53 17.11
N GLN A 279 -1.22 -1.75 17.79
CA GLN A 279 -2.05 -2.24 18.91
C GLN A 279 -3.04 -3.30 18.43
N THR A 280 -3.66 -3.12 17.26
CA THR A 280 -4.55 -4.12 16.65
C THR A 280 -3.80 -5.42 16.36
N LEU A 281 -2.60 -5.36 15.83
CA LEU A 281 -1.76 -6.54 15.59
C LEU A 281 -1.41 -7.27 16.90
N MET A 282 -1.04 -6.52 17.95
CA MET A 282 -0.74 -7.08 19.26
C MET A 282 -1.97 -7.70 19.92
N ALA A 283 -3.14 -7.12 19.73
CA ALA A 283 -4.40 -7.68 20.25
C ALA A 283 -4.77 -8.98 19.52
N TRP A 284 -4.62 -9.05 18.21
CA TRP A 284 -4.74 -10.31 17.47
C TRP A 284 -3.77 -11.38 17.97
N TYR A 285 -2.50 -11.03 18.17
CA TYR A 285 -1.51 -11.94 18.73
C TYR A 285 -1.97 -12.53 20.07
N ASN A 286 -2.42 -11.70 21.00
CA ASN A 286 -2.89 -12.14 22.31
C ASN A 286 -4.14 -13.03 22.21
N ASN A 287 -5.09 -12.69 21.33
CA ASN A 287 -6.31 -13.47 21.10
C ASN A 287 -5.98 -14.86 20.52
N ILE A 288 -5.08 -14.94 19.56
CA ILE A 288 -4.63 -16.21 18.96
C ILE A 288 -3.88 -17.06 19.98
N LEU A 289 -2.99 -16.47 20.79
CA LEU A 289 -2.31 -17.19 21.87
C LEU A 289 -3.32 -17.79 22.88
N TRP A 290 -4.32 -17.00 23.26
CA TRP A 290 -5.36 -17.47 24.15
C TRP A 290 -6.16 -18.61 23.52
N TYR A 291 -6.58 -18.45 22.26
CA TYR A 291 -7.30 -19.50 21.51
C TYR A 291 -6.50 -20.82 21.46
N ILE A 292 -5.22 -20.77 21.09
CA ILE A 292 -4.35 -21.96 21.04
C ILE A 292 -4.19 -22.59 22.43
N ARG A 293 -4.05 -21.79 23.48
CA ARG A 293 -3.94 -22.30 24.87
C ARG A 293 -5.20 -23.06 25.28
N GLU A 294 -6.38 -22.53 25.00
CA GLU A 294 -7.65 -23.20 25.31
C GLU A 294 -7.85 -24.47 24.46
N TYR A 295 -7.51 -24.40 23.17
CA TYR A 295 -7.51 -25.57 22.29
C TYR A 295 -6.59 -26.68 22.82
N ASN A 296 -5.37 -26.35 23.21
CA ASN A 296 -4.38 -27.30 23.74
C ASN A 296 -4.75 -27.87 25.12
N LYS A 297 -5.67 -27.27 25.87
CA LYS A 297 -6.19 -27.80 27.14
C LYS A 297 -7.26 -28.88 26.95
N GLY A 298 -7.69 -29.13 25.72
CA GLY A 298 -8.72 -30.11 25.41
C GLY A 298 -10.10 -29.75 25.98
N LYS A 299 -10.38 -28.45 26.21
CA LYS A 299 -11.72 -28.01 26.57
C LYS A 299 -12.65 -28.26 25.37
N GLU A 300 -13.78 -28.86 25.64
CA GLU A 300 -14.80 -29.20 24.64
C GLU A 300 -15.16 -27.94 23.83
N HIS A 301 -14.79 -27.94 22.55
CA HIS A 301 -15.43 -27.07 21.57
C HIS A 301 -16.86 -27.61 21.34
N PRO A 302 -17.81 -26.72 20.94
CA PRO A 302 -19.19 -27.12 20.68
C PRO A 302 -19.36 -28.37 19.78
N ASP A 303 -18.36 -28.67 18.94
CA ASP A 303 -18.35 -29.78 17.99
C ASP A 303 -17.58 -31.03 18.49
N SER A 304 -17.42 -31.24 19.80
CA SER A 304 -16.78 -32.45 20.39
C SER A 304 -15.38 -32.82 19.84
N TYR A 305 -14.63 -31.87 19.28
CA TYR A 305 -13.25 -32.13 18.89
C TYR A 305 -12.34 -32.15 20.11
N GLN A 306 -11.96 -33.31 20.56
CA GLN A 306 -10.87 -33.49 21.52
C GLN A 306 -9.55 -33.14 20.79
N ALA A 307 -8.79 -32.21 21.33
CA ALA A 307 -7.44 -31.92 20.84
C ALA A 307 -6.56 -33.16 21.09
N VAL A 308 -6.36 -33.97 20.09
CA VAL A 308 -5.53 -35.18 20.16
C VAL A 308 -4.05 -34.82 20.21
N ASN A 309 -3.67 -33.67 19.61
CA ASN A 309 -2.30 -33.15 19.60
C ASN A 309 -2.27 -31.64 19.88
N LYS A 310 -1.29 -31.21 20.68
CA LYS A 310 -1.07 -29.79 20.94
C LYS A 310 -0.56 -29.07 19.69
N ILE A 311 -1.08 -27.88 19.43
CA ILE A 311 -0.55 -27.01 18.38
C ILE A 311 0.87 -26.57 18.77
N ASP A 312 1.84 -26.79 17.89
CA ASP A 312 3.23 -26.37 18.00
C ASP A 312 3.76 -25.70 16.72
N THR A 313 3.03 -25.86 15.62
CA THR A 313 3.40 -25.33 14.31
C THR A 313 2.26 -24.50 13.73
N ILE A 314 2.60 -23.33 13.17
CA ILE A 314 1.65 -22.38 12.58
C ILE A 314 2.07 -22.05 11.15
N TYR A 315 1.12 -22.14 10.23
CA TYR A 315 1.25 -21.63 8.87
C TYR A 315 0.48 -20.31 8.75
N LEU A 316 1.20 -19.24 8.42
CA LEU A 316 0.62 -17.96 8.07
C LEU A 316 0.51 -17.88 6.54
N VAL A 317 -0.70 -17.75 6.03
CA VAL A 317 -0.94 -17.70 4.59
C VAL A 317 -1.02 -16.24 4.13
N GLY A 318 -0.19 -15.90 3.13
CA GLY A 318 -0.11 -14.57 2.53
C GLY A 318 1.01 -13.70 3.09
N SER A 319 2.09 -13.56 2.34
CA SER A 319 3.31 -12.82 2.73
C SER A 319 3.22 -11.31 2.53
N GLY A 320 2.46 -10.85 1.52
CA GLY A 320 2.33 -9.44 1.16
C GLY A 320 1.43 -8.64 2.07
N PHE A 321 1.44 -7.31 1.92
CA PHE A 321 0.51 -6.44 2.65
C PHE A 321 -0.88 -6.36 2.00
N SER A 322 -1.08 -6.94 0.82
CA SER A 322 -2.37 -7.16 0.18
C SER A 322 -2.35 -8.43 -0.66
N ALA A 323 -3.51 -8.98 -1.01
CA ALA A 323 -3.63 -10.18 -1.84
C ALA A 323 -3.07 -9.99 -3.27
N ILE A 324 -2.95 -8.75 -3.74
CA ILE A 324 -2.54 -8.42 -5.11
C ILE A 324 -1.02 -8.22 -5.24
N THR A 325 -0.33 -7.86 -4.14
CA THR A 325 1.09 -7.51 -4.18
C THR A 325 1.94 -8.49 -3.39
N LYS A 326 3.13 -8.80 -3.93
CA LYS A 326 4.19 -9.54 -3.22
C LYS A 326 5.11 -8.62 -2.41
N ASP A 327 4.75 -7.36 -2.24
CA ASP A 327 5.51 -6.41 -1.41
C ASP A 327 5.32 -6.75 0.08
N THR A 328 6.41 -7.07 0.74
CA THR A 328 6.44 -7.44 2.17
C THR A 328 6.89 -6.31 3.08
N ARG A 329 7.13 -5.11 2.55
CA ARG A 329 7.56 -3.96 3.37
C ARG A 329 6.46 -3.58 4.37
N ASN A 330 6.82 -3.55 5.65
CA ASN A 330 5.90 -3.32 6.75
C ASN A 330 4.66 -4.25 6.71
N SER A 331 4.84 -5.50 6.24
CA SER A 331 3.76 -6.47 6.18
C SER A 331 3.32 -6.86 7.60
N PRO A 332 2.02 -6.73 7.94
CA PRO A 332 1.50 -7.21 9.21
C PRO A 332 1.74 -8.71 9.42
N THR A 333 1.70 -9.52 8.36
CA THR A 333 1.99 -10.96 8.43
C THR A 333 3.42 -11.24 8.89
N SER A 334 4.41 -10.47 8.38
CA SER A 334 5.81 -10.62 8.81
C SER A 334 5.98 -10.26 10.29
N GLN A 335 5.39 -9.16 10.74
CA GLN A 335 5.42 -8.75 12.15
C GLN A 335 4.69 -9.78 13.05
N PHE A 336 3.56 -10.33 12.58
CA PHE A 336 2.81 -11.35 13.29
C PHE A 336 3.61 -12.66 13.43
N LYS A 337 4.35 -13.05 12.38
CA LYS A 337 5.30 -14.16 12.43
C LYS A 337 6.33 -13.97 13.53
N ASP A 338 6.97 -12.78 13.57
CA ASP A 338 8.03 -12.51 14.56
C ASP A 338 7.52 -12.65 15.98
N LEU A 339 6.30 -12.18 16.26
CA LEU A 339 5.65 -12.34 17.56
C LEU A 339 5.36 -13.82 17.90
N LEU A 340 4.81 -14.59 16.95
CA LEU A 340 4.43 -15.99 17.16
C LEU A 340 5.63 -16.91 17.29
N THR A 341 6.76 -16.59 16.65
CA THR A 341 7.99 -17.40 16.67
C THR A 341 8.58 -17.55 18.08
N ALA A 342 8.23 -16.67 19.01
CA ALA A 342 8.59 -16.83 20.41
C ALA A 342 7.99 -18.09 21.07
N HIS A 343 6.94 -18.69 20.51
CA HIS A 343 6.20 -19.80 21.12
C HIS A 343 5.98 -21.00 20.20
N PHE A 344 6.10 -20.82 18.89
CA PHE A 344 5.74 -21.81 17.88
C PHE A 344 6.77 -21.89 16.75
N THR A 345 6.80 -22.99 16.03
CA THR A 345 7.42 -23.04 14.69
C THR A 345 6.48 -22.34 13.71
N VAL A 346 6.94 -21.26 13.05
CA VAL A 346 6.07 -20.44 12.19
C VAL A 346 6.60 -20.38 10.77
N HIS A 347 5.75 -20.71 9.82
CA HIS A 347 6.02 -20.65 8.39
C HIS A 347 5.11 -19.61 7.73
N ILE A 348 5.66 -18.76 6.86
CA ILE A 348 4.86 -17.96 5.92
C ILE A 348 4.82 -18.71 4.59
N VAL A 349 3.62 -18.88 4.05
CA VAL A 349 3.36 -19.54 2.78
C VAL A 349 2.42 -18.70 1.93
N ASP A 350 2.55 -18.79 0.61
CA ASP A 350 1.63 -18.06 -0.30
C ASP A 350 0.37 -18.87 -0.60
N ASP A 351 0.46 -20.22 -0.49
CA ASP A 351 -0.64 -21.14 -0.73
C ASP A 351 -0.84 -22.09 0.47
N LEU A 352 -2.02 -22.68 0.57
CA LEU A 352 -2.32 -23.66 1.60
C LEU A 352 -1.41 -24.89 1.48
N PRO A 353 -0.86 -25.40 2.61
CA PRO A 353 -0.20 -26.70 2.62
C PRO A 353 -1.14 -27.82 2.13
N LEU A 354 -0.61 -28.71 1.30
CA LEU A 354 -1.40 -29.85 0.76
C LEU A 354 -1.95 -30.77 1.84
N PHE A 355 -1.32 -30.79 3.01
CA PHE A 355 -1.71 -31.61 4.14
C PHE A 355 -1.41 -30.86 5.44
N ILE A 356 -2.38 -30.83 6.36
CA ILE A 356 -2.26 -30.22 7.70
C ILE A 356 -2.26 -31.32 8.75
N ARG A 357 -1.17 -31.42 9.51
CA ARG A 357 -1.03 -32.39 10.59
C ARG A 357 -1.87 -31.99 11.80
N PRO A 358 -2.18 -32.93 12.72
CA PRO A 358 -3.00 -32.65 13.89
C PRO A 358 -2.44 -31.58 14.85
N ASN A 359 -1.13 -31.37 14.87
CA ASN A 359 -0.43 -30.35 15.68
C ASN A 359 -0.21 -29.02 14.93
N GLU A 360 -0.77 -28.83 13.77
CA GLU A 360 -0.58 -27.66 12.92
C GLU A 360 -1.84 -26.80 12.87
N LEU A 361 -1.65 -25.47 12.90
CA LEU A 361 -2.68 -24.45 12.75
C LEU A 361 -2.40 -23.61 11.49
N VAL A 362 -3.45 -23.33 10.74
CA VAL A 362 -3.39 -22.42 9.59
C VAL A 362 -4.09 -21.12 9.92
N ILE A 363 -3.41 -20.01 9.71
CA ILE A 363 -3.98 -18.65 9.87
C ILE A 363 -3.85 -17.94 8.55
N ASN A 364 -4.96 -17.60 7.92
CA ASN A 364 -4.99 -16.79 6.72
C ASN A 364 -4.90 -15.31 7.11
N CYS A 365 -3.82 -14.67 6.72
CA CYS A 365 -3.58 -13.27 6.98
C CYS A 365 -3.89 -12.37 5.77
N ARG A 366 -3.76 -12.90 4.53
CA ARG A 366 -3.98 -12.11 3.29
C ARG A 366 -4.09 -12.91 1.98
N GLY A 367 -4.03 -14.22 1.99
CA GLY A 367 -3.71 -14.94 0.77
C GLY A 367 -4.84 -15.72 0.11
N VAL A 368 -5.54 -16.53 0.87
CA VAL A 368 -6.47 -17.53 0.32
C VAL A 368 -7.90 -17.14 0.64
N ARG A 369 -8.80 -17.21 -0.37
CA ARG A 369 -10.21 -16.88 -0.16
C ARG A 369 -10.97 -18.01 0.55
N ASP A 370 -10.71 -19.26 0.17
CA ASP A 370 -11.44 -20.42 0.65
C ASP A 370 -10.58 -21.28 1.58
N LEU A 371 -10.64 -21.02 2.89
CA LEU A 371 -10.07 -21.92 3.88
C LEU A 371 -11.02 -23.05 4.20
N PRO A 372 -10.51 -24.28 4.46
CA PRO A 372 -11.31 -25.35 5.05
C PRO A 372 -11.95 -24.89 6.37
N CYS A 373 -13.15 -25.42 6.65
CA CYS A 373 -13.81 -25.18 7.93
C CYS A 373 -13.21 -26.08 9.02
N GLY A 374 -13.11 -25.53 10.24
CA GLY A 374 -12.67 -26.29 11.41
C GLY A 374 -11.81 -25.46 12.39
N PRO A 375 -11.60 -25.97 13.60
CA PRO A 375 -10.94 -25.22 14.68
C PRO A 375 -9.45 -24.97 14.44
N ARG A 376 -8.84 -25.63 13.46
CA ARG A 376 -7.43 -25.43 13.07
C ARG A 376 -7.24 -24.53 11.86
N PHE A 377 -8.32 -23.87 11.42
CA PHE A 377 -8.28 -22.93 10.31
C PHE A 377 -8.87 -21.59 10.77
N ILE A 378 -8.06 -20.56 10.83
CA ILE A 378 -8.47 -19.22 11.26
C ILE A 378 -8.31 -18.26 10.09
N ASN A 379 -9.42 -17.70 9.62
CA ASN A 379 -9.39 -16.67 8.60
C ASN A 379 -9.49 -15.29 9.27
N LEU A 380 -8.43 -14.48 9.13
CA LEU A 380 -8.34 -13.11 9.64
C LEU A 380 -8.42 -12.06 8.51
N VAL A 381 -8.90 -12.47 7.33
CA VAL A 381 -9.20 -11.58 6.21
C VAL A 381 -10.71 -11.58 6.02
N PHE A 382 -11.35 -10.47 6.30
CA PHE A 382 -12.80 -10.29 6.26
C PHE A 382 -13.14 -9.36 5.09
N GLN A 383 -13.91 -9.84 4.13
CA GLN A 383 -14.21 -9.12 2.89
C GLN A 383 -15.65 -8.59 2.88
N ALA A 384 -15.79 -7.32 2.48
CA ALA A 384 -17.08 -6.73 2.15
C ALA A 384 -17.41 -6.97 0.66
N GLY A 385 -18.68 -7.15 0.33
CA GLY A 385 -19.13 -7.30 -1.06
C GLY A 385 -19.17 -8.75 -1.58
N GLU A 386 -18.74 -9.74 -0.83
CA GLU A 386 -19.03 -11.14 -1.15
C GLU A 386 -20.50 -11.44 -0.82
N ASN A 387 -21.35 -11.46 -1.85
CA ASN A 387 -22.66 -12.04 -1.73
C ASN A 387 -22.50 -13.54 -1.45
N GLU A 388 -23.29 -14.06 -0.50
CA GLU A 388 -23.50 -15.46 -0.26
C GLU A 388 -23.71 -16.17 -1.61
N ARG A 389 -22.65 -16.71 -2.19
CA ARG A 389 -22.76 -17.74 -3.20
C ARG A 389 -22.89 -19.04 -2.42
N SER A 390 -24.15 -19.35 -2.13
CA SER A 390 -24.62 -20.67 -1.65
C SER A 390 -24.16 -21.79 -2.58
#